data_85429e7d68f5476d30ebff367108d559
#
_entry.id   85429e7d68f5476d30ebff367108d559
#
_cell.length_a   1.000
_cell.length_b   1.000
_cell.length_c   1.000
_cell.angle_alpha   90.00
_cell.angle_beta   90.00
_cell.angle_gamma   90.00
#
_symmetry.space_group_name_H-M   'P 1'
#
loop_
_entity.id
_entity.type
_entity.pdbx_description
1 polymer ?
#
loop_
_entity_poly.entity_id
_entity_poly.type
_entity_poly.pdbx_seq_one_letter_code
_entity_poly.pdbx_strand_id
1 'polypeptide(L)'
;MDSTQYDALPIEAVKKVYPGVVSIVISKFMPTIQGAILFPPHLPNPFGFNQAPYEGKPPTSGEKIKVGGGSGFIVQSDGLILTNKHVVFDTAAEYTVVTNDGKEYAGHVLARDPISDIAVVKIEAKDLPVIALGDSTKLELGQTVIAIGNALGMFRNSVSKGIISGMARSISAALGTEGEMEHLRGVLQTDVAINQGNSGGPLINLNGEAIGINTAIIFGAQNIGFAIPINWAKQDLDDITKFGRIVKPFLGLLCLPLNKKFQNQYHLARDRGALVVRDHRPNSVAVVPGSPADRAGIKENDIITHVNGEEIPEDTDLIELLKKLKVGDEIKLTILRASQELKVKTILEERK
;
A
#
# COMPACT_ATOMS: atom_id res chain seq x y z
N MET A 1 32.89 -17.46 0.88
CA MET A 1 32.84 -16.14 0.20
C MET A 1 33.78 -15.22 0.96
N ASP A 2 34.68 -14.56 0.25
CA ASP A 2 35.54 -13.51 0.83
C ASP A 2 34.64 -12.34 1.29
N SER A 3 34.97 -11.68 2.41
CA SER A 3 34.20 -10.56 2.97
C SER A 3 34.02 -9.43 1.98
N THR A 4 34.96 -9.19 1.09
CA THR A 4 34.89 -8.24 -0.01
C THR A 4 33.82 -8.58 -1.03
N GLN A 5 33.56 -9.86 -1.26
CA GLN A 5 32.51 -10.32 -2.19
C GLN A 5 31.10 -10.19 -1.61
N TYR A 6 30.97 -10.32 -0.27
CA TYR A 6 29.69 -10.15 0.43
C TYR A 6 29.17 -8.71 0.41
N ASP A 7 30.06 -7.72 0.53
CA ASP A 7 29.70 -6.30 0.49
C ASP A 7 29.50 -5.76 -0.93
N ALA A 8 30.09 -6.39 -1.94
CA ALA A 8 29.98 -5.95 -3.33
C ALA A 8 28.55 -6.05 -3.87
N LEU A 9 27.82 -7.15 -3.58
CA LEU A 9 26.47 -7.38 -4.12
C LEU A 9 25.46 -6.30 -3.70
N PRO A 10 25.32 -5.93 -2.41
CA PRO A 10 24.44 -4.83 -2.00
C PRO A 10 24.82 -3.49 -2.64
N ILE A 11 26.11 -3.18 -2.74
CA ILE A 11 26.60 -1.94 -3.33
C ILE A 11 26.22 -1.87 -4.82
N GLU A 12 26.41 -2.95 -5.56
CA GLU A 12 26.06 -3.02 -6.99
C GLU A 12 24.54 -2.93 -7.21
N ALA A 13 23.74 -3.62 -6.39
CA ALA A 13 22.29 -3.53 -6.45
C ALA A 13 21.82 -2.09 -6.22
N VAL A 14 22.35 -1.40 -5.21
CA VAL A 14 22.02 0.00 -4.93
C VAL A 14 22.44 0.91 -6.08
N LYS A 15 23.66 0.79 -6.60
CA LYS A 15 24.14 1.61 -7.73
C LYS A 15 23.26 1.47 -8.97
N LYS A 16 22.76 0.25 -9.24
CA LYS A 16 21.88 -0.04 -10.38
C LYS A 16 20.53 0.62 -10.23
N VAL A 17 19.96 0.63 -9.02
CA VAL A 17 18.57 1.06 -8.75
C VAL A 17 18.46 2.55 -8.44
N TYR A 18 19.43 3.07 -7.73
CA TYR A 18 19.49 4.42 -7.24
C TYR A 18 19.09 5.54 -8.22
N PRO A 19 19.53 5.53 -9.52
CA PRO A 19 19.15 6.58 -10.45
C PRO A 19 17.63 6.64 -10.75
N GLY A 20 16.92 5.52 -10.58
CA GLY A 20 15.48 5.42 -10.82
C GLY A 20 14.61 5.76 -9.61
N VAL A 21 15.20 6.04 -8.44
CA VAL A 21 14.44 6.46 -7.24
C VAL A 21 14.21 7.96 -7.28
N VAL A 22 12.98 8.39 -6.95
CA VAL A 22 12.54 9.78 -6.99
C VAL A 22 11.97 10.25 -5.66
N SER A 23 12.01 11.55 -5.42
CA SER A 23 11.23 12.20 -4.36
C SER A 23 9.91 12.70 -4.91
N ILE A 24 8.83 12.55 -4.14
CA ILE A 24 7.54 13.15 -4.42
C ILE A 24 7.29 14.22 -3.37
N VAL A 25 7.24 15.47 -3.78
CA VAL A 25 7.01 16.62 -2.91
C VAL A 25 5.55 17.05 -3.04
N ILE A 26 4.88 17.20 -1.91
CA ILE A 26 3.48 17.61 -1.82
C ILE A 26 3.43 19.09 -1.51
N SER A 27 2.71 19.86 -2.31
CA SER A 27 2.54 21.30 -2.12
C SER A 27 1.06 21.68 -2.14
N LYS A 28 0.71 22.68 -1.32
CA LYS A 28 -0.65 23.25 -1.27
C LYS A 28 -0.59 24.76 -1.27
N PHE A 29 -1.65 25.38 -1.79
CA PHE A 29 -1.85 26.81 -1.62
C PHE A 29 -2.46 27.11 -0.26
N MET A 30 -1.89 28.09 0.45
CA MET A 30 -2.48 28.55 1.71
C MET A 30 -3.83 29.20 1.44
N PRO A 31 -4.90 28.75 2.13
CA PRO A 31 -6.20 29.41 2.00
C PRO A 31 -6.13 30.85 2.51
N THR A 32 -6.88 31.74 1.87
CA THR A 32 -7.05 33.12 2.31
C THR A 32 -7.92 33.15 3.57
N ILE A 33 -7.31 33.11 4.75
CA ILE A 33 -8.05 33.30 6.00
C ILE A 33 -7.88 34.79 6.38
N GLN A 34 -8.97 35.55 6.31
CA GLN A 34 -9.03 36.89 6.92
C GLN A 34 -9.07 36.71 8.46
N GLY A 35 -7.93 36.87 9.10
CA GLY A 35 -7.78 36.72 10.56
C GLY A 35 -6.65 35.73 10.89
N ALA A 36 -5.97 36.00 12.00
CA ALA A 36 -4.75 35.31 12.43
C ALA A 36 -4.81 33.78 12.22
N ILE A 37 -3.80 33.24 11.54
CA ILE A 37 -3.61 31.80 11.35
C ILE A 37 -3.24 31.24 12.73
N LEU A 38 -4.22 30.73 13.47
CA LEU A 38 -4.00 29.88 14.62
C LEU A 38 -3.78 28.45 14.10
N PHE A 39 -2.55 28.07 13.82
CA PHE A 39 -2.18 26.65 13.85
C PHE A 39 -2.23 26.25 15.32
N PRO A 40 -3.13 25.33 15.73
CA PRO A 40 -3.10 24.80 17.08
C PRO A 40 -1.74 24.09 17.26
N PRO A 41 -0.90 24.49 18.24
CA PRO A 41 0.43 23.89 18.44
C PRO A 41 0.37 22.43 18.93
N HIS A 42 -0.80 21.82 18.99
CA HIS A 42 -1.04 20.51 19.60
C HIS A 42 -1.76 19.49 18.70
N LEU A 43 -1.93 19.75 17.39
CA LEU A 43 -2.35 18.68 16.51
C LEU A 43 -1.17 17.73 16.33
N PRO A 44 -1.30 16.44 16.75
CA PRO A 44 -0.27 15.45 16.46
C PRO A 44 -0.17 15.36 14.94
N ASN A 45 0.96 15.76 14.40
CA ASN A 45 1.28 15.59 12.99
C ASN A 45 1.43 14.08 12.74
N PRO A 46 0.49 13.43 12.04
CA PRO A 46 0.53 11.97 11.84
C PRO A 46 1.75 11.54 11.03
N PHE A 47 2.44 12.48 10.38
CA PHE A 47 3.69 12.23 9.63
C PHE A 47 4.95 12.57 10.42
N GLY A 48 4.85 12.95 11.75
CA GLY A 48 6.01 13.22 12.60
C GLY A 48 6.93 14.32 12.08
N PHE A 49 6.45 15.19 11.18
CA PHE A 49 7.20 16.40 10.84
C PHE A 49 7.25 17.25 12.11
N ASN A 50 8.28 17.05 12.92
CA ASN A 50 8.69 18.09 13.83
C ASN A 50 8.89 19.31 12.93
N GLN A 51 8.00 20.29 13.07
CA GLN A 51 8.17 21.57 12.45
C GLN A 51 9.58 22.02 12.90
N ALA A 52 10.55 21.93 11.97
CA ALA A 52 11.72 22.76 12.12
C ALA A 52 11.16 24.17 12.36
N PRO A 53 11.62 24.92 13.37
CA PRO A 53 11.12 26.25 13.61
C PRO A 53 11.15 26.97 12.26
N TYR A 54 9.98 27.43 11.81
CA TYR A 54 9.88 28.15 10.55
C TYR A 54 10.65 29.44 10.71
N GLU A 55 11.91 29.46 10.28
CA GLU A 55 12.81 30.63 10.32
C GLU A 55 12.45 31.62 9.20
N GLY A 56 11.17 31.71 8.81
CA GLY A 56 10.68 32.60 7.76
C GLY A 56 9.50 33.44 8.21
N LYS A 57 9.19 34.49 7.44
CA LYS A 57 7.92 35.23 7.57
C LYS A 57 6.78 34.22 7.38
N PRO A 58 5.66 34.32 8.15
CA PRO A 58 4.49 33.48 7.94
C PRO A 58 4.08 33.56 6.47
N PRO A 59 3.73 32.41 5.83
CA PRO A 59 3.37 32.39 4.41
C PRO A 59 2.17 33.30 4.18
N THR A 60 2.26 34.08 3.10
CA THR A 60 1.17 34.97 2.71
C THR A 60 0.06 34.17 2.01
N SER A 61 -1.17 34.66 2.13
CA SER A 61 -2.32 34.11 1.42
C SER A 61 -2.01 33.91 -0.08
N GLY A 62 -2.31 32.70 -0.60
CA GLY A 62 -2.04 32.34 -1.99
C GLY A 62 -0.61 31.85 -2.24
N GLU A 63 0.26 31.81 -1.23
CA GLU A 63 1.61 31.25 -1.36
C GLU A 63 1.56 29.70 -1.35
N LYS A 64 2.34 29.10 -2.26
CA LYS A 64 2.48 27.65 -2.36
C LYS A 64 3.50 27.16 -1.33
N ILE A 65 3.06 26.32 -0.40
CA ILE A 65 3.92 25.74 0.64
C ILE A 65 4.10 24.24 0.44
N LYS A 66 5.29 23.75 0.77
CA LYS A 66 5.56 22.31 0.84
C LYS A 66 4.98 21.76 2.15
N VAL A 67 4.05 20.81 2.06
CA VAL A 67 3.34 20.25 3.22
C VAL A 67 3.75 18.83 3.55
N GLY A 68 4.51 18.18 2.68
CA GLY A 68 4.95 16.81 2.89
C GLY A 68 5.70 16.23 1.69
N GLY A 69 5.91 14.93 1.73
CA GLY A 69 6.52 14.19 0.64
C GLY A 69 6.76 12.73 0.98
N GLY A 70 7.18 11.98 -0.02
CA GLY A 70 7.55 10.58 0.06
C GLY A 70 8.51 10.21 -1.06
N SER A 71 8.71 8.94 -1.25
CA SER A 71 9.49 8.38 -2.34
C SER A 71 8.62 7.77 -3.42
N GLY A 72 9.21 7.55 -4.57
CA GLY A 72 8.69 6.75 -5.66
C GLY A 72 9.84 6.14 -6.45
N PHE A 73 9.51 5.37 -7.45
CA PHE A 73 10.50 4.84 -8.37
C PHE A 73 9.96 4.66 -9.77
N ILE A 74 10.82 4.92 -10.75
CA ILE A 74 10.51 4.92 -12.18
C ILE A 74 10.43 3.48 -12.68
N VAL A 75 9.31 3.12 -13.31
CA VAL A 75 9.06 1.77 -13.85
C VAL A 75 8.94 1.73 -15.37
N GLN A 76 8.83 2.90 -16.02
CA GLN A 76 8.92 3.04 -17.48
C GLN A 76 9.70 4.30 -17.82
N SER A 77 10.50 4.24 -18.88
CA SER A 77 11.42 5.31 -19.28
C SER A 77 10.75 6.60 -19.75
N ASP A 78 9.46 6.55 -20.02
CA ASP A 78 8.60 7.69 -20.35
C ASP A 78 8.01 8.41 -19.12
N GLY A 79 8.42 8.03 -17.91
CA GLY A 79 8.06 8.72 -16.67
C GLY A 79 6.90 8.14 -15.89
N LEU A 80 6.62 6.83 -16.04
CA LEU A 80 5.69 6.14 -15.16
C LEU A 80 6.38 5.75 -13.85
N ILE A 81 5.75 6.09 -12.72
CA ILE A 81 6.32 5.99 -11.37
C ILE A 81 5.35 5.26 -10.45
N LEU A 82 5.87 4.31 -9.67
CA LEU A 82 5.16 3.68 -8.56
C LEU A 82 5.47 4.40 -7.25
N THR A 83 4.46 4.53 -6.41
CA THR A 83 4.55 5.06 -5.04
C THR A 83 3.41 4.52 -4.18
N ASN A 84 3.32 4.95 -2.92
CA ASN A 84 2.16 4.66 -2.09
C ASN A 84 0.98 5.60 -2.35
N LYS A 85 -0.24 5.09 -2.15
CA LYS A 85 -1.47 5.87 -2.24
C LYS A 85 -1.49 7.00 -1.22
N HIS A 86 -1.07 6.74 0.03
CA HIS A 86 -1.03 7.75 1.09
C HIS A 86 -0.06 8.90 0.79
N VAL A 87 0.97 8.71 -0.04
CA VAL A 87 1.88 9.78 -0.47
C VAL A 87 1.17 10.77 -1.40
N VAL A 88 0.21 10.29 -2.19
CA VAL A 88 -0.48 11.09 -3.21
C VAL A 88 -2.01 11.11 -3.03
N PHE A 89 -2.50 10.94 -1.79
CA PHE A 89 -3.93 10.74 -1.54
C PHE A 89 -4.75 12.03 -1.74
N ASP A 90 -4.16 13.20 -1.47
CA ASP A 90 -4.83 14.48 -1.48
C ASP A 90 -5.06 14.97 -2.91
N THR A 91 -6.33 15.04 -3.31
CA THR A 91 -6.70 15.47 -4.68
C THR A 91 -6.60 16.98 -4.90
N ALA A 92 -6.49 17.77 -3.82
CA ALA A 92 -6.33 19.22 -3.89
C ALA A 92 -4.86 19.66 -3.84
N ALA A 93 -3.93 18.73 -3.61
CA ALA A 93 -2.51 19.02 -3.58
C ALA A 93 -1.89 18.95 -4.99
N GLU A 94 -0.80 19.70 -5.17
CA GLU A 94 0.07 19.55 -6.33
C GLU A 94 1.28 18.70 -5.96
N TYR A 95 1.66 17.83 -6.89
CA TYR A 95 2.77 16.90 -6.71
C TYR A 95 3.92 17.28 -7.62
N THR A 96 5.11 17.45 -7.05
CA THR A 96 6.35 17.65 -7.79
C THR A 96 7.23 16.43 -7.62
N VAL A 97 7.63 15.82 -8.71
CA VAL A 97 8.58 14.70 -8.73
C VAL A 97 9.98 15.25 -8.95
N VAL A 98 10.89 14.94 -8.05
CA VAL A 98 12.30 15.30 -8.14
C VAL A 98 13.11 14.04 -8.42
N THR A 99 13.73 13.98 -9.59
CA THR A 99 14.60 12.88 -10.01
C THR A 99 15.96 12.93 -9.31
N ASN A 100 16.70 11.85 -9.37
CA ASN A 100 17.98 11.74 -8.67
C ASN A 100 19.02 12.76 -9.16
N ASP A 101 18.97 13.20 -10.41
CA ASP A 101 19.80 14.26 -10.97
C ASP A 101 19.34 15.69 -10.58
N GLY A 102 18.26 15.79 -9.78
CA GLY A 102 17.75 17.05 -9.23
C GLY A 102 16.77 17.78 -10.13
N LYS A 103 16.36 17.20 -11.26
CA LYS A 103 15.34 17.81 -12.12
C LYS A 103 13.95 17.66 -11.49
N GLU A 104 13.14 18.70 -11.63
CA GLU A 104 11.77 18.75 -11.10
C GLU A 104 10.75 18.64 -12.24
N TYR A 105 9.72 17.82 -12.03
CA TYR A 105 8.63 17.60 -12.96
C TYR A 105 7.29 17.70 -12.24
N ALA A 106 6.27 18.21 -12.92
CA ALA A 106 4.89 18.10 -12.42
C ALA A 106 4.46 16.63 -12.42
N GLY A 107 4.01 16.13 -11.27
CA GLY A 107 3.52 14.77 -11.12
C GLY A 107 2.01 14.71 -11.29
N HIS A 108 1.53 13.88 -12.21
CA HIS A 108 0.11 13.64 -12.45
C HIS A 108 -0.26 12.25 -11.92
N VAL A 109 -1.16 12.19 -10.92
CA VAL A 109 -1.62 10.92 -10.38
C VAL A 109 -2.57 10.27 -11.37
N LEU A 110 -2.13 9.19 -12.02
CA LEU A 110 -2.94 8.45 -13.00
C LEU A 110 -3.98 7.58 -12.31
N ALA A 111 -3.59 6.87 -11.25
CA ALA A 111 -4.47 5.96 -10.55
C ALA A 111 -4.04 5.77 -9.09
N ARG A 112 -5.03 5.46 -8.25
CA ARG A 112 -4.86 5.01 -6.86
C ARG A 112 -5.59 3.68 -6.71
N ASP A 113 -4.91 2.64 -6.21
CA ASP A 113 -5.54 1.35 -5.94
C ASP A 113 -6.57 1.52 -4.80
N PRO A 114 -7.83 1.13 -5.00
CA PRO A 114 -8.87 1.27 -3.97
C PRO A 114 -8.70 0.30 -2.79
N ILE A 115 -7.88 -0.75 -2.94
CA ILE A 115 -7.71 -1.83 -1.95
C ILE A 115 -6.34 -1.79 -1.30
N SER A 116 -5.31 -1.53 -2.11
CA SER A 116 -3.91 -1.52 -1.67
C SER A 116 -3.40 -0.08 -1.56
N ASP A 117 -2.36 0.12 -0.76
CA ASP A 117 -1.72 1.42 -0.63
C ASP A 117 -0.73 1.66 -1.80
N ILE A 118 -1.21 1.51 -3.05
CA ILE A 118 -0.44 1.72 -4.28
C ILE A 118 -1.03 2.90 -5.06
N ALA A 119 -0.15 3.69 -5.65
CA ALA A 119 -0.52 4.70 -6.63
C ALA A 119 0.47 4.75 -7.78
N VAL A 120 -0.02 5.20 -8.93
CA VAL A 120 0.76 5.40 -10.15
C VAL A 120 0.75 6.88 -10.51
N VAL A 121 1.94 7.44 -10.67
CA VAL A 121 2.17 8.84 -11.02
C VAL A 121 2.87 8.89 -12.37
N LYS A 122 2.51 9.87 -13.20
CA LYS A 122 3.12 10.15 -14.50
C LYS A 122 3.82 11.50 -14.48
N ILE A 123 5.00 11.55 -15.07
CA ILE A 123 5.70 12.79 -15.40
C ILE A 123 5.98 12.84 -16.90
N GLU A 124 6.05 14.02 -17.46
CA GLU A 124 6.39 14.24 -18.86
C GLU A 124 7.92 14.30 -19.02
N ALA A 125 8.53 13.13 -19.24
CA ALA A 125 9.97 12.97 -19.43
C ALA A 125 10.25 11.75 -20.31
N LYS A 126 11.47 11.64 -20.81
CA LYS A 126 11.93 10.52 -21.68
C LYS A 126 13.30 10.05 -21.22
N ASP A 127 13.62 8.83 -21.63
CA ASP A 127 14.94 8.21 -21.41
C ASP A 127 15.35 8.18 -19.93
N LEU A 128 14.35 8.03 -19.04
CA LEU A 128 14.58 7.93 -17.62
C LEU A 128 15.13 6.56 -17.21
N PRO A 129 15.96 6.49 -16.16
CA PRO A 129 16.45 5.23 -15.61
C PRO A 129 15.29 4.44 -14.98
N VAL A 130 15.13 3.20 -15.42
CA VAL A 130 14.03 2.31 -15.00
C VAL A 130 14.52 1.29 -13.99
N ILE A 131 13.74 1.05 -12.95
CA ILE A 131 13.92 -0.03 -11.98
C ILE A 131 13.16 -1.27 -12.44
N ALA A 132 13.86 -2.38 -12.61
CA ALA A 132 13.26 -3.65 -12.99
C ALA A 132 12.36 -4.17 -11.86
N LEU A 133 11.19 -4.71 -12.22
CA LEU A 133 10.24 -5.32 -11.28
C LEU A 133 10.51 -6.81 -11.15
N GLY A 134 10.89 -7.26 -9.96
CA GLY A 134 11.12 -8.65 -9.62
C GLY A 134 9.83 -9.46 -9.44
N ASP A 135 9.91 -10.60 -8.77
CA ASP A 135 8.78 -11.50 -8.51
C ASP A 135 8.61 -11.74 -7.01
N SER A 136 7.58 -11.12 -6.41
CA SER A 136 7.32 -11.24 -4.97
C SER A 136 6.69 -12.57 -4.55
N THR A 137 6.33 -13.47 -5.49
CA THR A 137 5.83 -14.81 -5.16
C THR A 137 6.94 -15.83 -4.85
N LYS A 138 8.19 -15.49 -5.20
CA LYS A 138 9.37 -16.35 -5.00
C LYS A 138 10.26 -15.94 -3.84
N LEU A 139 9.75 -15.08 -2.96
CA LEU A 139 10.50 -14.60 -1.81
C LEU A 139 10.57 -15.69 -0.74
N GLU A 140 11.69 -15.69 -0.01
CA GLU A 140 11.93 -16.62 1.09
C GLU A 140 12.28 -15.85 2.38
N LEU A 141 11.91 -16.42 3.53
CA LEU A 141 12.32 -15.90 4.83
C LEU A 141 13.83 -15.92 4.97
N GLY A 142 14.42 -14.82 5.47
CA GLY A 142 15.87 -14.66 5.57
C GLY A 142 16.50 -14.10 4.30
N GLN A 143 15.79 -13.96 3.19
CA GLN A 143 16.31 -13.35 1.97
C GLN A 143 16.74 -11.90 2.22
N THR A 144 17.97 -11.55 1.84
CA THR A 144 18.48 -10.17 1.95
C THR A 144 17.70 -9.22 1.06
N VAL A 145 17.31 -8.08 1.63
CA VAL A 145 16.60 -7.00 0.95
C VAL A 145 17.14 -5.64 1.34
N ILE A 146 16.94 -4.66 0.49
CA ILE A 146 17.41 -3.30 0.67
C ILE A 146 16.25 -2.36 0.40
N ALA A 147 15.89 -1.50 1.37
CA ALA A 147 14.97 -0.40 1.15
C ALA A 147 15.74 0.84 0.73
N ILE A 148 15.25 1.50 -0.30
CA ILE A 148 15.80 2.76 -0.79
C ILE A 148 14.70 3.81 -0.75
N GLY A 149 15.04 5.03 -0.31
CA GLY A 149 14.14 6.14 -0.32
C GLY A 149 14.85 7.47 -0.43
N ASN A 150 14.09 8.50 -0.76
CA ASN A 150 14.59 9.84 -0.95
C ASN A 150 13.85 10.80 -0.01
N ALA A 151 14.14 10.67 1.29
CA ALA A 151 13.43 11.36 2.35
C ALA A 151 13.44 12.88 2.16
N LEU A 152 12.27 13.46 1.87
CA LEU A 152 12.00 14.92 1.91
C LEU A 152 12.91 15.79 1.02
N GLY A 153 13.65 15.22 0.07
CA GLY A 153 14.63 15.97 -0.72
C GLY A 153 15.85 16.46 0.10
N MET A 154 15.83 16.30 1.42
CA MET A 154 16.93 16.71 2.31
C MET A 154 17.94 15.58 2.55
N PHE A 155 17.47 14.35 2.71
CA PHE A 155 18.32 13.18 2.83
C PHE A 155 18.15 12.31 1.58
N ARG A 156 18.75 12.78 0.47
CA ARG A 156 18.76 12.01 -0.78
C ARG A 156 19.36 10.65 -0.52
N ASN A 157 18.63 9.58 -0.90
CA ASN A 157 19.17 8.23 -0.98
C ASN A 157 19.51 7.57 0.34
N SER A 158 18.56 7.61 1.28
CA SER A 158 18.66 6.74 2.46
C SER A 158 18.55 5.28 2.02
N VAL A 159 19.54 4.48 2.39
CA VAL A 159 19.63 3.05 2.11
C VAL A 159 19.66 2.28 3.41
N SER A 160 18.79 1.29 3.56
CA SER A 160 18.75 0.39 4.71
C SER A 160 18.74 -1.05 4.22
N LYS A 161 19.55 -1.93 4.82
CA LYS A 161 19.65 -3.36 4.49
C LYS A 161 19.12 -4.22 5.62
N GLY A 162 18.43 -5.29 5.29
CA GLY A 162 17.92 -6.29 6.21
C GLY A 162 17.45 -7.54 5.45
N ILE A 163 16.44 -8.21 5.98
CA ILE A 163 15.89 -9.46 5.44
C ILE A 163 14.38 -9.43 5.34
N ILE A 164 13.79 -10.34 4.57
CA ILE A 164 12.38 -10.71 4.68
C ILE A 164 12.21 -11.49 5.99
N SER A 165 11.51 -10.90 6.97
CA SER A 165 11.27 -11.47 8.29
C SER A 165 9.85 -12.06 8.44
N GLY A 166 8.95 -11.82 7.48
CA GLY A 166 7.60 -12.39 7.43
C GLY A 166 6.93 -12.17 6.08
N MET A 167 5.95 -13.00 5.77
CA MET A 167 5.15 -12.90 4.55
C MET A 167 3.67 -12.96 4.88
N ALA A 168 2.82 -12.43 3.98
CA ALA A 168 1.36 -12.42 4.10
C ALA A 168 0.85 -11.85 5.44
N ARG A 169 1.49 -10.76 5.95
CA ARG A 169 1.08 -10.14 7.21
C ARG A 169 -0.12 -9.23 7.01
N SER A 170 -1.05 -9.30 7.97
CA SER A 170 -2.17 -8.36 8.05
C SER A 170 -1.90 -7.40 9.22
N ILE A 171 -1.88 -6.11 8.92
CA ILE A 171 -1.57 -5.07 9.90
C ILE A 171 -2.58 -3.93 9.80
N SER A 172 -2.78 -3.23 10.93
CA SER A 172 -3.46 -1.95 10.95
C SER A 172 -2.43 -0.86 11.14
N ALA A 173 -2.35 0.06 10.21
CA ALA A 173 -1.42 1.16 10.24
C ALA A 173 -2.15 2.50 10.11
N ALA A 174 -1.71 3.52 10.84
CA ALA A 174 -2.19 4.87 10.63
C ALA A 174 -1.48 5.45 9.39
N LEU A 175 -2.18 5.44 8.26
CA LEU A 175 -1.71 6.00 7.01
C LEU A 175 -2.60 7.20 6.66
N GLY A 176 -2.02 8.38 6.55
CA GLY A 176 -2.76 9.59 6.19
C GLY A 176 -2.78 10.68 7.26
N THR A 177 -3.33 11.84 6.90
CA THR A 177 -3.30 13.07 7.71
C THR A 177 -4.30 13.10 8.86
N GLU A 178 -5.32 12.25 8.84
CA GLU A 178 -6.44 12.28 9.80
C GLU A 178 -6.39 11.13 10.81
N GLY A 179 -5.31 10.34 10.84
CA GLY A 179 -5.17 9.22 11.77
C GLY A 179 -6.12 8.05 11.46
N GLU A 180 -6.66 7.99 10.26
CA GLU A 180 -7.45 6.86 9.81
C GLU A 180 -6.57 5.61 9.79
N MET A 181 -7.06 4.55 10.43
CA MET A 181 -6.40 3.24 10.43
C MET A 181 -6.69 2.52 9.12
N GLU A 182 -5.69 2.39 8.27
CA GLU A 182 -5.77 1.50 7.09
C GLU A 182 -5.34 0.08 7.47
N HIS A 183 -6.11 -0.89 6.98
CA HIS A 183 -5.79 -2.30 7.13
C HIS A 183 -4.99 -2.76 5.90
N LEU A 184 -3.69 -2.90 6.07
CA LEU A 184 -2.82 -3.49 5.06
C LEU A 184 -2.77 -5.00 5.27
N ARG A 185 -3.05 -5.77 4.22
CA ARG A 185 -3.15 -7.23 4.28
C ARG A 185 -2.25 -7.86 3.23
N GLY A 186 -1.66 -9.02 3.55
CA GLY A 186 -0.77 -9.73 2.64
C GLY A 186 0.56 -9.03 2.40
N VAL A 187 0.98 -8.12 3.28
CA VAL A 187 2.23 -7.37 3.16
C VAL A 187 3.45 -8.21 3.55
N LEU A 188 4.59 -7.85 3.00
CA LEU A 188 5.90 -8.37 3.38
C LEU A 188 6.35 -7.69 4.66
N GLN A 189 6.83 -8.47 5.63
CA GLN A 189 7.49 -7.95 6.82
C GLN A 189 9.02 -8.00 6.62
N THR A 190 9.70 -6.97 7.08
CA THR A 190 11.16 -6.85 7.02
C THR A 190 11.69 -6.19 8.29
N ASP A 191 12.95 -6.44 8.64
CA ASP A 191 13.67 -5.74 9.70
C ASP A 191 14.45 -4.53 9.16
N VAL A 192 14.33 -4.24 7.88
CA VAL A 192 14.87 -3.01 7.27
C VAL A 192 14.28 -1.79 7.96
N ALA A 193 15.08 -0.81 8.26
CA ALA A 193 14.61 0.46 8.81
C ALA A 193 13.71 1.19 7.79
N ILE A 194 12.41 1.03 7.94
CA ILE A 194 11.40 1.83 7.23
C ILE A 194 11.13 3.06 8.08
N ASN A 195 11.35 4.23 7.51
CA ASN A 195 11.16 5.53 8.15
C ASN A 195 10.45 6.48 7.20
N GLN A 196 9.97 7.58 7.75
CA GLN A 196 9.46 8.67 6.92
C GLN A 196 10.48 9.08 5.87
N GLY A 197 10.06 9.02 4.62
CA GLY A 197 10.86 9.37 3.47
C GLY A 197 11.25 8.18 2.59
N ASN A 198 11.33 6.93 3.08
CA ASN A 198 11.46 5.79 2.20
C ASN A 198 10.12 5.13 1.84
N SER A 199 9.00 5.55 2.45
CA SER A 199 7.64 5.15 2.04
C SER A 199 7.37 5.54 0.58
N GLY A 200 6.87 4.60 -0.22
CA GLY A 200 6.70 4.71 -1.66
C GLY A 200 7.95 4.36 -2.48
N GLY A 201 9.12 4.30 -1.86
CA GLY A 201 10.35 3.83 -2.48
C GLY A 201 10.40 2.30 -2.63
N PRO A 202 11.33 1.76 -3.42
CA PRO A 202 11.44 0.33 -3.67
C PRO A 202 12.08 -0.42 -2.49
N LEU A 203 11.55 -1.61 -2.21
CA LEU A 203 12.27 -2.70 -1.54
C LEU A 203 12.87 -3.58 -2.63
N ILE A 204 14.19 -3.72 -2.66
CA ILE A 204 14.90 -4.45 -3.73
C ILE A 204 15.58 -5.71 -3.22
N ASN A 205 15.78 -6.68 -4.13
CA ASN A 205 16.66 -7.82 -3.93
C ASN A 205 18.14 -7.48 -4.33
N LEU A 206 19.05 -8.42 -4.16
CA LEU A 206 20.45 -8.25 -4.51
C LEU A 206 20.73 -8.22 -6.03
N ASN A 207 19.75 -8.56 -6.87
CA ASN A 207 19.83 -8.37 -8.33
C ASN A 207 19.49 -6.93 -8.76
N GLY A 208 19.09 -6.07 -7.83
CA GLY A 208 18.61 -4.73 -8.12
C GLY A 208 17.22 -4.75 -8.79
N GLU A 209 16.33 -5.64 -8.36
CA GLU A 209 14.95 -5.70 -8.81
C GLU A 209 14.03 -5.32 -7.65
N ALA A 210 13.03 -4.46 -7.90
CA ALA A 210 12.03 -4.12 -6.91
C ALA A 210 11.12 -5.34 -6.65
N ILE A 211 11.08 -5.80 -5.41
CA ILE A 211 10.25 -6.91 -4.93
C ILE A 211 9.10 -6.44 -4.04
N GLY A 212 9.11 -5.16 -3.67
CA GLY A 212 8.06 -4.52 -2.89
C GLY A 212 8.13 -3.01 -2.96
N ILE A 213 7.07 -2.37 -2.41
CA ILE A 213 6.98 -0.92 -2.19
C ILE A 213 6.99 -0.70 -0.68
N ASN A 214 7.99 0.02 -0.16
CA ASN A 214 8.06 0.34 1.27
C ASN A 214 6.82 1.13 1.69
N THR A 215 6.15 0.76 2.79
CA THR A 215 4.88 1.45 3.11
C THR A 215 4.77 1.90 4.56
N ALA A 216 4.82 1.02 5.52
CA ALA A 216 4.42 1.33 6.88
C ALA A 216 5.37 0.77 7.94
N ILE A 217 5.25 1.34 9.13
CA ILE A 217 5.84 0.82 10.37
C ILE A 217 4.74 0.64 11.40
N ILE A 218 4.91 -0.27 12.35
CA ILE A 218 4.07 -0.33 13.54
C ILE A 218 4.61 0.69 14.55
N PHE A 219 3.79 1.65 14.94
CA PHE A 219 4.16 2.65 15.94
C PHE A 219 4.53 1.95 17.26
N GLY A 220 5.73 2.28 17.79
CA GLY A 220 6.21 1.71 19.04
C GLY A 220 6.94 0.35 18.91
N ALA A 221 6.97 -0.26 17.72
CA ALA A 221 7.79 -1.44 17.45
C ALA A 221 9.11 -1.03 16.80
N GLN A 222 10.20 -1.65 17.22
CA GLN A 222 11.52 -1.47 16.60
C GLN A 222 11.80 -2.60 15.62
N ASN A 223 12.44 -2.29 14.49
CA ASN A 223 12.86 -3.26 13.48
C ASN A 223 11.69 -4.09 12.88
N ILE A 224 10.52 -3.48 12.79
CA ILE A 224 9.36 -4.07 12.10
C ILE A 224 8.88 -3.08 11.05
N GLY A 225 9.28 -3.30 9.80
CA GLY A 225 8.84 -2.58 8.62
C GLY A 225 7.98 -3.45 7.71
N PHE A 226 7.21 -2.82 6.84
CA PHE A 226 6.36 -3.51 5.88
C PHE A 226 6.52 -2.95 4.49
N ALA A 227 6.36 -3.84 3.51
CA ALA A 227 6.34 -3.48 2.11
C ALA A 227 5.19 -4.19 1.39
N ILE A 228 4.60 -3.52 0.42
CA ILE A 228 3.56 -4.08 -0.45
C ILE A 228 4.24 -4.96 -1.48
N PRO A 229 3.79 -6.22 -1.71
CA PRO A 229 4.37 -7.10 -2.72
C PRO A 229 4.32 -6.48 -4.12
N ILE A 230 5.42 -6.51 -4.86
CA ILE A 230 5.53 -5.86 -6.16
C ILE A 230 4.58 -6.42 -7.22
N ASN A 231 4.19 -7.70 -7.10
CA ASN A 231 3.28 -8.31 -8.07
C ASN A 231 1.88 -7.68 -8.05
N TRP A 232 1.48 -7.02 -6.96
CA TRP A 232 0.24 -6.25 -6.93
C TRP A 232 0.34 -4.99 -7.79
N ALA A 233 1.46 -4.27 -7.70
CA ALA A 233 1.70 -3.11 -8.54
C ALA A 233 1.84 -3.49 -10.03
N LYS A 234 2.39 -4.68 -10.35
CA LYS A 234 2.40 -5.19 -11.73
C LYS A 234 0.98 -5.37 -12.28
N GLN A 235 0.05 -5.90 -11.47
CA GLN A 235 -1.35 -6.03 -11.88
C GLN A 235 -1.98 -4.66 -12.16
N ASP A 236 -1.70 -3.66 -11.29
CA ASP A 236 -2.19 -2.29 -11.48
C ASP A 236 -1.65 -1.65 -12.76
N LEU A 237 -0.35 -1.84 -13.04
CA LEU A 237 0.27 -1.36 -14.29
C LEU A 237 -0.31 -2.04 -15.54
N ASP A 238 -0.59 -3.34 -15.46
CA ASP A 238 -1.26 -4.08 -16.52
C ASP A 238 -2.69 -3.57 -16.76
N ASP A 239 -3.44 -3.29 -15.68
CA ASP A 239 -4.78 -2.73 -15.77
C ASP A 239 -4.76 -1.33 -16.41
N ILE A 240 -3.85 -0.46 -15.98
CA ILE A 240 -3.68 0.88 -16.56
C ILE A 240 -3.34 0.79 -18.05
N THR A 241 -2.45 -0.12 -18.44
CA THR A 241 -2.08 -0.30 -19.84
C THR A 241 -3.26 -0.78 -20.69
N LYS A 242 -4.11 -1.67 -20.16
CA LYS A 242 -5.23 -2.28 -20.90
C LYS A 242 -6.49 -1.42 -20.89
N PHE A 243 -6.77 -0.79 -19.74
CA PHE A 243 -8.07 -0.15 -19.48
C PHE A 243 -7.97 1.34 -19.19
N GLY A 244 -6.76 1.90 -19.09
CA GLY A 244 -6.51 3.29 -18.68
C GLY A 244 -6.77 3.58 -17.20
N ARG A 245 -7.06 2.55 -16.40
CA ARG A 245 -7.41 2.64 -14.97
C ARG A 245 -7.17 1.31 -14.25
N ILE A 246 -7.11 1.35 -12.94
CA ILE A 246 -7.03 0.13 -12.10
C ILE A 246 -8.42 -0.50 -12.02
N VAL A 247 -8.50 -1.82 -12.23
CA VAL A 247 -9.73 -2.60 -12.24
C VAL A 247 -9.64 -3.70 -11.19
N LYS A 248 -10.47 -3.62 -10.15
CA LYS A 248 -10.46 -4.60 -9.05
C LYS A 248 -11.76 -5.38 -8.97
N PRO A 249 -11.67 -6.71 -8.75
CA PRO A 249 -12.85 -7.52 -8.52
C PRO A 249 -13.53 -7.12 -7.21
N PHE A 250 -14.86 -7.07 -7.24
CA PHE A 250 -15.70 -6.69 -6.13
C PHE A 250 -16.75 -7.75 -5.84
N LEU A 251 -16.80 -8.22 -4.61
CA LEU A 251 -17.82 -9.13 -4.11
C LEU A 251 -18.89 -8.39 -3.30
N GLY A 252 -18.52 -7.33 -2.59
CA GLY A 252 -19.45 -6.45 -1.88
C GLY A 252 -19.80 -6.92 -0.48
N LEU A 253 -18.82 -7.38 0.29
CA LEU A 253 -19.00 -7.72 1.70
C LEU A 253 -17.80 -7.28 2.55
N LEU A 254 -18.05 -7.14 3.84
CA LEU A 254 -17.03 -7.00 4.87
C LEU A 254 -16.92 -8.31 5.61
N CYS A 255 -15.68 -8.75 5.87
CA CYS A 255 -15.43 -9.96 6.63
C CYS A 255 -14.16 -9.85 7.46
N LEU A 256 -14.08 -10.68 8.48
CA LEU A 256 -12.90 -10.88 9.32
C LEU A 256 -12.36 -12.29 9.11
N PRO A 257 -11.04 -12.46 8.92
CA PRO A 257 -10.43 -13.79 8.92
C PRO A 257 -10.59 -14.46 10.28
N LEU A 258 -10.90 -15.75 10.28
CA LEU A 258 -11.05 -16.53 11.50
C LEU A 258 -9.73 -17.17 11.90
N ASN A 259 -9.55 -17.30 13.22
CA ASN A 259 -8.48 -18.04 13.84
C ASN A 259 -8.96 -18.69 15.17
N LYS A 260 -8.13 -19.54 15.75
CA LYS A 260 -8.42 -20.20 17.02
C LYS A 260 -8.73 -19.25 18.16
N LYS A 261 -8.07 -18.08 18.20
CA LYS A 261 -8.32 -17.07 19.23
C LYS A 261 -9.73 -16.50 19.10
N PHE A 262 -10.14 -16.14 17.88
CA PHE A 262 -11.50 -15.66 17.59
C PHE A 262 -12.54 -16.75 17.86
N GLN A 263 -12.30 -17.98 17.41
CA GLN A 263 -13.18 -19.12 17.68
C GLN A 263 -13.45 -19.27 19.18
N ASN A 264 -12.40 -19.28 20.00
CA ASN A 264 -12.54 -19.44 21.46
C ASN A 264 -13.23 -18.25 22.12
N GLN A 265 -12.90 -17.03 21.70
CA GLN A 265 -13.44 -15.79 22.30
C GLN A 265 -14.92 -15.62 22.01
N TYR A 266 -15.38 -15.97 20.81
CA TYR A 266 -16.76 -15.75 20.35
C TYR A 266 -17.56 -17.04 20.18
N HIS A 267 -17.02 -18.19 20.62
CA HIS A 267 -17.66 -19.50 20.53
C HIS A 267 -18.13 -19.84 19.12
N LEU A 268 -17.31 -19.52 18.11
CA LEU A 268 -17.64 -19.75 16.72
C LEU A 268 -17.52 -21.23 16.34
N ALA A 269 -18.29 -21.65 15.34
CA ALA A 269 -18.31 -23.03 14.86
C ALA A 269 -17.01 -23.49 14.20
N ARG A 270 -16.14 -22.55 13.76
CA ARG A 270 -14.89 -22.82 13.04
C ARG A 270 -13.78 -21.87 13.45
N ASP A 271 -12.54 -22.36 13.33
CA ASP A 271 -11.30 -21.62 13.58
C ASP A 271 -10.70 -21.01 12.30
N ARG A 272 -11.31 -21.24 11.13
CA ARG A 272 -10.85 -20.79 9.82
C ARG A 272 -12.01 -20.41 8.91
N GLY A 273 -11.71 -19.60 7.88
CA GLY A 273 -12.70 -19.01 7.00
C GLY A 273 -12.81 -17.50 7.20
N ALA A 274 -13.80 -16.88 6.56
CA ALA A 274 -14.07 -15.45 6.64
C ALA A 274 -15.47 -15.21 7.19
N LEU A 275 -15.56 -14.61 8.39
CA LEU A 275 -16.82 -14.24 9.04
C LEU A 275 -17.35 -12.95 8.42
N VAL A 276 -18.54 -13.00 7.84
CA VAL A 276 -19.22 -11.82 7.27
C VAL A 276 -19.78 -10.97 8.41
N VAL A 277 -19.21 -9.79 8.62
CA VAL A 277 -19.56 -8.92 9.76
C VAL A 277 -19.32 -7.46 9.38
N ARG A 278 -20.17 -6.56 9.89
CA ARG A 278 -19.97 -5.11 9.77
C ARG A 278 -18.81 -4.64 10.67
N ASP A 279 -18.18 -3.56 10.31
CA ASP A 279 -17.23 -2.87 11.18
C ASP A 279 -17.95 -1.91 12.15
N HIS A 280 -17.17 -1.27 13.02
CA HIS A 280 -17.71 -0.36 14.07
C HIS A 280 -18.05 1.05 13.54
N ARG A 281 -17.90 1.34 12.25
CA ARG A 281 -18.22 2.66 11.69
C ARG A 281 -19.73 2.88 11.62
N PRO A 282 -20.21 4.10 11.88
CA PRO A 282 -21.62 4.43 11.71
C PRO A 282 -22.08 4.08 10.28
N ASN A 283 -23.25 3.46 10.15
CA ASN A 283 -23.87 3.01 8.89
C ASN A 283 -23.07 1.94 8.11
N SER A 284 -22.11 1.27 8.73
CA SER A 284 -21.43 0.13 8.12
C SER A 284 -22.42 -1.01 7.85
N VAL A 285 -22.28 -1.67 6.71
CA VAL A 285 -23.06 -2.85 6.33
C VAL A 285 -22.13 -4.04 6.09
N ALA A 286 -22.54 -5.22 6.57
CA ALA A 286 -21.76 -6.44 6.36
C ALA A 286 -21.79 -6.89 4.89
N VAL A 287 -22.92 -6.69 4.21
CA VAL A 287 -23.12 -6.98 2.79
C VAL A 287 -23.68 -5.73 2.13
N VAL A 288 -23.01 -5.27 1.06
CA VAL A 288 -23.44 -4.08 0.32
C VAL A 288 -24.70 -4.39 -0.48
N PRO A 289 -25.79 -3.65 -0.29
CA PRO A 289 -27.04 -3.88 -1.04
C PRO A 289 -26.82 -3.81 -2.55
N GLY A 290 -27.39 -4.78 -3.29
CA GLY A 290 -27.26 -4.90 -4.74
C GLY A 290 -25.90 -5.43 -5.22
N SER A 291 -24.98 -5.76 -4.34
CA SER A 291 -23.68 -6.34 -4.70
C SER A 291 -23.78 -7.81 -5.15
N PRO A 292 -22.73 -8.37 -5.76
CA PRO A 292 -22.64 -9.80 -6.04
C PRO A 292 -22.92 -10.70 -4.83
N ALA A 293 -22.43 -10.32 -3.65
CA ALA A 293 -22.68 -11.07 -2.41
C ALA A 293 -24.15 -11.01 -1.99
N ASP A 294 -24.79 -9.85 -2.09
CA ASP A 294 -26.21 -9.68 -1.76
C ASP A 294 -27.11 -10.52 -2.70
N ARG A 295 -26.84 -10.44 -4.01
CA ARG A 295 -27.57 -11.24 -5.00
C ARG A 295 -27.36 -12.75 -4.84
N ALA A 296 -26.19 -13.17 -4.32
CA ALA A 296 -25.92 -14.55 -3.96
C ALA A 296 -26.61 -14.99 -2.66
N GLY A 297 -27.26 -14.07 -1.94
CA GLY A 297 -27.97 -14.34 -0.69
C GLY A 297 -27.03 -14.51 0.51
N ILE A 298 -25.81 -14.00 0.46
CA ILE A 298 -24.87 -13.96 1.61
C ILE A 298 -25.42 -12.96 2.64
N LYS A 299 -25.29 -13.30 3.92
CA LYS A 299 -25.84 -12.50 5.02
C LYS A 299 -24.79 -12.27 6.09
N GLU A 300 -25.01 -11.26 6.93
CA GLU A 300 -24.23 -11.05 8.14
C GLU A 300 -24.28 -12.30 9.03
N ASN A 301 -23.16 -12.63 9.65
CA ASN A 301 -22.87 -13.83 10.44
C ASN A 301 -22.71 -15.14 9.63
N ASP A 302 -22.70 -15.10 8.31
CA ASP A 302 -22.22 -16.22 7.52
C ASP A 302 -20.71 -16.40 7.69
N ILE A 303 -20.22 -17.63 7.67
CA ILE A 303 -18.79 -17.93 7.58
C ILE A 303 -18.52 -18.49 6.19
N ILE A 304 -17.77 -17.76 5.36
CA ILE A 304 -17.30 -18.27 4.08
C ILE A 304 -16.14 -19.23 4.36
N THR A 305 -16.29 -20.48 4.00
CA THR A 305 -15.32 -21.54 4.30
C THR A 305 -14.46 -21.92 3.11
N HIS A 306 -15.00 -21.83 1.87
CA HIS A 306 -14.27 -22.17 0.65
C HIS A 306 -14.57 -21.16 -0.47
N VAL A 307 -13.55 -20.92 -1.31
CA VAL A 307 -13.65 -20.20 -2.57
C VAL A 307 -13.20 -21.14 -3.69
N ASN A 308 -14.06 -21.37 -4.69
CA ASN A 308 -13.82 -22.29 -5.82
C ASN A 308 -13.40 -23.71 -5.42
N GLY A 309 -13.86 -24.17 -4.24
CA GLY A 309 -13.54 -25.50 -3.70
C GLY A 309 -12.27 -25.55 -2.82
N GLU A 310 -11.49 -24.45 -2.77
CA GLU A 310 -10.34 -24.34 -1.88
C GLU A 310 -10.77 -23.80 -0.52
N GLU A 311 -10.39 -24.49 0.57
CA GLU A 311 -10.66 -24.02 1.93
C GLU A 311 -9.88 -22.74 2.22
N ILE A 312 -10.53 -21.78 2.90
CA ILE A 312 -9.88 -20.54 3.36
C ILE A 312 -9.07 -20.89 4.62
N PRO A 313 -7.73 -20.77 4.60
CA PRO A 313 -6.88 -21.07 5.74
C PRO A 313 -7.14 -20.13 6.94
N GLU A 314 -6.64 -20.52 8.12
CA GLU A 314 -6.61 -19.70 9.32
C GLU A 314 -5.86 -18.37 9.03
N ASP A 315 -6.35 -17.26 9.59
CA ASP A 315 -5.80 -15.91 9.42
C ASP A 315 -5.70 -15.39 7.97
N THR A 316 -6.33 -16.09 7.01
CA THR A 316 -6.33 -15.66 5.60
C THR A 316 -7.49 -14.74 5.30
N ASP A 317 -7.20 -13.57 4.76
CA ASP A 317 -8.23 -12.64 4.32
C ASP A 317 -8.83 -13.05 2.98
N LEU A 318 -10.16 -13.02 2.89
CA LEU A 318 -10.88 -13.30 1.65
C LEU A 318 -10.44 -12.40 0.50
N ILE A 319 -10.09 -11.13 0.78
CA ILE A 319 -9.61 -10.19 -0.23
C ILE A 319 -8.35 -10.70 -0.92
N GLU A 320 -7.44 -11.38 -0.21
CA GLU A 320 -6.22 -11.94 -0.82
C GLU A 320 -6.54 -13.03 -1.85
N LEU A 321 -7.59 -13.80 -1.60
CA LEU A 321 -8.05 -14.82 -2.54
C LEU A 321 -8.75 -14.16 -3.74
N LEU A 322 -9.56 -13.13 -3.50
CA LEU A 322 -10.24 -12.39 -4.56
C LEU A 322 -9.28 -11.61 -5.48
N LYS A 323 -8.15 -11.12 -4.96
CA LYS A 323 -7.12 -10.45 -5.77
C LYS A 323 -6.53 -11.34 -6.89
N LYS A 324 -6.62 -12.66 -6.77
CA LYS A 324 -6.17 -13.62 -7.79
C LYS A 324 -7.17 -13.78 -8.93
N LEU A 325 -8.38 -13.25 -8.78
CA LEU A 325 -9.50 -13.37 -9.71
C LEU A 325 -9.69 -12.07 -10.49
N LYS A 326 -10.51 -12.12 -11.53
CA LYS A 326 -10.80 -10.99 -12.42
C LYS A 326 -12.26 -10.57 -12.32
N VAL A 327 -12.53 -9.33 -12.71
CA VAL A 327 -13.90 -8.88 -12.96
C VAL A 327 -14.53 -9.74 -14.05
N GLY A 328 -15.75 -10.21 -13.80
CA GLY A 328 -16.47 -11.13 -14.67
C GLY A 328 -16.29 -12.61 -14.35
N ASP A 329 -15.35 -12.98 -13.47
CA ASP A 329 -15.18 -14.38 -13.07
C ASP A 329 -16.40 -14.86 -12.25
N GLU A 330 -16.93 -16.05 -12.61
CA GLU A 330 -17.87 -16.77 -11.75
C GLU A 330 -17.10 -17.42 -10.59
N ILE A 331 -17.52 -17.13 -9.36
CA ILE A 331 -16.96 -17.77 -8.16
C ILE A 331 -18.00 -18.65 -7.48
N LYS A 332 -17.52 -19.74 -6.89
CA LYS A 332 -18.30 -20.66 -6.06
C LYS A 332 -17.86 -20.50 -4.62
N LEU A 333 -18.80 -20.15 -3.74
CA LEU A 333 -18.52 -19.99 -2.33
C LEU A 333 -19.26 -21.08 -1.54
N THR A 334 -18.57 -21.70 -0.59
CA THR A 334 -19.21 -22.50 0.44
C THR A 334 -19.31 -21.67 1.70
N ILE A 335 -20.51 -21.50 2.21
CA ILE A 335 -20.81 -20.74 3.43
C ILE A 335 -21.42 -21.62 4.49
N LEU A 336 -21.10 -21.35 5.75
CA LEU A 336 -21.73 -21.95 6.91
C LEU A 336 -22.67 -20.92 7.55
N ARG A 337 -23.97 -21.21 7.57
CA ARG A 337 -25.02 -20.39 8.19
C ARG A 337 -25.76 -21.23 9.24
N ALA A 338 -25.72 -20.82 10.49
CA ALA A 338 -26.39 -21.53 11.60
C ALA A 338 -26.15 -23.05 11.55
N SER A 339 -24.90 -23.47 11.35
CA SER A 339 -24.45 -24.87 11.25
C SER A 339 -24.87 -25.61 9.97
N GLN A 340 -25.54 -24.96 9.04
CA GLN A 340 -25.89 -25.52 7.74
C GLN A 340 -24.90 -25.04 6.66
N GLU A 341 -24.35 -25.98 5.89
CA GLU A 341 -23.51 -25.66 4.74
C GLU A 341 -24.38 -25.31 3.53
N LEU A 342 -24.08 -24.18 2.92
CA LEU A 342 -24.75 -23.70 1.71
C LEU A 342 -23.71 -23.43 0.62
N LYS A 343 -24.03 -23.75 -0.62
CA LYS A 343 -23.19 -23.45 -1.79
C LYS A 343 -23.86 -22.38 -2.63
N VAL A 344 -23.19 -21.28 -2.84
CA VAL A 344 -23.67 -20.15 -3.63
C VAL A 344 -22.70 -19.86 -4.77
N LYS A 345 -23.22 -19.28 -5.85
CA LYS A 345 -22.43 -18.82 -6.99
C LYS A 345 -22.74 -17.36 -7.26
N THR A 346 -21.73 -16.63 -7.67
CA THR A 346 -21.91 -15.24 -8.10
C THR A 346 -20.81 -14.85 -9.09
N ILE A 347 -21.03 -13.76 -9.83
CA ILE A 347 -20.06 -13.18 -10.74
C ILE A 347 -19.48 -11.94 -10.08
N LEU A 348 -18.13 -11.84 -10.06
CA LEU A 348 -17.45 -10.67 -9.54
C LEU A 348 -17.66 -9.46 -10.45
N GLU A 349 -18.04 -8.35 -9.86
CA GLU A 349 -18.17 -7.06 -10.54
C GLU A 349 -16.93 -6.20 -10.36
N GLU A 350 -16.90 -5.06 -11.03
CA GLU A 350 -15.87 -4.07 -10.82
C GLU A 350 -16.18 -3.25 -9.56
N ARG A 351 -15.16 -3.01 -8.75
CA ARG A 351 -15.24 -2.09 -7.63
C ARG A 351 -15.30 -0.65 -8.18
N LYS A 352 -16.42 0.00 -7.96
CA LYS A 352 -16.65 1.40 -8.32
C LYS A 352 -16.16 2.35 -7.23
#